data_3b6574244bb9e1fab96fb39211b3d504
#
_entry.id   3b6574244bb9e1fab96fb39211b3d504
#
_cell.length_a   1.000
_cell.length_b   1.000
_cell.length_c   1.000
_cell.angle_alpha   90.00
_cell.angle_beta   90.00
_cell.angle_gamma   90.00
#
_symmetry.space_group_name_H-M   'P 1'
#
loop_
_entity.id
_entity.type
_entity.pdbx_description
1 polymer ?
#
loop_
_entity_poly.entity_id
_entity_poly.type
_entity_poly.pdbx_seq_one_letter_code
_entity_poly.pdbx_strand_id
1 'polypeptide(L)'
;MSEDLHKTASPSSSWLERPLFPSFKLNLEILLFILLLLAAVFTRLYLLEPRVMSHDETSHVYFSWLLYRGQGYSHDPITHGPFQFHIVALSYLLFGDNDLTARIPAALFSIATVACAWLFRRYLGKIGALAAGLMLLISPFILYYGRYVRNEAFVGLFGMITLWAILRYLETGRDMFLNFLTLTMVLHFTTKETSFIYTAQALLFLGFIFVYRLVTRSWKIPKARYQFIAMLIIAAFLLVGAAGVSRLSADVSETQAVPAAV
;
A
#
# COMPACT_ATOMS: atom_id res chain seq x y z
N MET A 1 11.28 15.58 -58.52
CA MET A 1 10.42 14.39 -58.71
C MET A 1 10.97 13.32 -57.81
N SER A 2 10.39 13.22 -56.62
CA SER A 2 10.18 12.10 -55.69
C SER A 2 10.07 12.62 -54.26
N GLU A 3 8.97 13.36 -54.03
CA GLU A 3 8.29 13.34 -52.73
C GLU A 3 7.48 12.05 -52.72
N ASP A 4 7.83 11.10 -51.86
CA ASP A 4 6.87 10.16 -51.29
C ASP A 4 7.55 9.26 -50.25
N LEU A 5 6.79 8.95 -49.18
CA LEU A 5 7.00 7.84 -48.24
C LEU A 5 7.71 8.15 -46.90
N HIS A 6 7.05 8.99 -46.10
CA HIS A 6 6.95 8.68 -44.69
C HIS A 6 5.47 8.66 -44.27
N LYS A 7 4.72 7.66 -44.73
CA LYS A 7 3.52 7.22 -44.06
C LYS A 7 3.95 6.59 -42.73
N THR A 8 3.93 7.40 -41.67
CA THR A 8 3.97 6.87 -40.29
C THR A 8 2.78 5.95 -40.11
N ALA A 9 3.07 4.65 -40.09
CA ALA A 9 2.07 3.65 -39.72
C ALA A 9 1.51 4.02 -38.35
N SER A 10 0.24 4.34 -38.30
CA SER A 10 -0.48 4.49 -37.02
C SER A 10 -0.33 3.19 -36.22
N PRO A 11 0.02 3.24 -34.93
CA PRO A 11 0.14 2.03 -34.14
C PRO A 11 -1.17 1.26 -34.22
N SER A 12 -1.12 0.03 -34.74
CA SER A 12 -2.29 -0.85 -34.83
C SER A 12 -2.95 -0.97 -33.48
N SER A 13 -4.17 -0.46 -33.35
CA SER A 13 -4.94 -0.57 -32.09
C SER A 13 -5.01 -2.05 -31.73
N SER A 14 -4.51 -2.38 -30.51
CA SER A 14 -4.54 -3.76 -30.06
C SER A 14 -5.99 -4.26 -30.06
N TRP A 15 -6.21 -5.55 -30.35
CA TRP A 15 -7.54 -6.17 -30.37
C TRP A 15 -8.35 -5.92 -29.07
N LEU A 16 -7.65 -5.67 -27.94
CA LEU A 16 -8.26 -5.29 -26.66
C LEU A 16 -8.90 -3.88 -26.64
N GLU A 17 -8.52 -3.00 -27.57
CA GLU A 17 -9.04 -1.62 -27.64
C GLU A 17 -10.22 -1.48 -28.56
N ARG A 18 -10.54 -2.50 -29.35
CA ARG A 18 -11.68 -2.44 -30.27
C ARG A 18 -12.98 -2.33 -29.47
N PRO A 19 -13.85 -1.34 -29.78
CA PRO A 19 -15.13 -1.22 -29.10
C PRO A 19 -16.00 -2.44 -29.42
N LEU A 20 -16.57 -3.06 -28.38
CA LEU A 20 -17.47 -4.20 -28.55
C LEU A 20 -18.84 -3.76 -29.09
N PHE A 21 -19.22 -2.51 -28.81
CA PHE A 21 -20.47 -1.90 -29.30
C PHE A 21 -20.19 -0.49 -29.80
N PRO A 22 -20.68 -0.09 -30.98
CA PRO A 22 -20.45 1.24 -31.55
C PRO A 22 -20.97 2.39 -30.68
N SER A 23 -22.03 2.14 -29.91
CA SER A 23 -22.70 3.13 -29.05
C SER A 23 -22.06 3.27 -27.67
N PHE A 24 -21.23 2.32 -27.21
CA PHE A 24 -20.55 2.34 -25.92
C PHE A 24 -19.04 2.22 -26.15
N LYS A 25 -18.28 3.09 -25.49
CA LYS A 25 -16.80 3.01 -25.47
C LYS A 25 -16.30 1.81 -24.63
N LEU A 26 -17.08 0.71 -24.59
CA LEU A 26 -16.74 -0.51 -23.88
C LEU A 26 -15.88 -1.37 -24.82
N ASN A 27 -14.62 -1.53 -24.45
CA ASN A 27 -13.71 -2.44 -25.13
C ASN A 27 -13.53 -3.73 -24.29
N LEU A 28 -12.96 -4.75 -24.86
CA LEU A 28 -12.78 -6.04 -24.18
C LEU A 28 -11.95 -5.91 -22.88
N GLU A 29 -10.97 -5.04 -22.84
CA GLU A 29 -10.15 -4.80 -21.64
C GLU A 29 -11.01 -4.31 -20.47
N ILE A 30 -11.84 -3.31 -20.69
CA ILE A 30 -12.73 -2.75 -19.66
C ILE A 30 -13.75 -3.80 -19.22
N LEU A 31 -14.33 -4.56 -20.17
CA LEU A 31 -15.26 -5.63 -19.86
C LEU A 31 -14.63 -6.68 -18.96
N LEU A 32 -13.43 -7.17 -19.31
CA LEU A 32 -12.70 -8.16 -18.51
C LEU A 32 -12.37 -7.62 -17.12
N PHE A 33 -11.99 -6.35 -17.00
CA PHE A 33 -11.72 -5.74 -15.71
C PHE A 33 -12.99 -5.58 -14.85
N ILE A 34 -14.12 -5.22 -15.46
CA ILE A 34 -15.43 -5.18 -14.77
C ILE A 34 -15.79 -6.58 -14.28
N LEU A 35 -15.63 -7.63 -15.10
CA LEU A 35 -15.89 -9.00 -14.69
C LEU A 35 -14.98 -9.44 -13.52
N LEU A 36 -13.71 -9.04 -13.54
CA LEU A 36 -12.78 -9.24 -12.43
C LEU A 36 -13.29 -8.57 -11.15
N LEU A 37 -13.77 -7.33 -11.22
CA LEU A 37 -14.31 -6.62 -10.07
C LEU A 37 -15.61 -7.25 -9.55
N LEU A 38 -16.51 -7.65 -10.45
CA LEU A 38 -17.74 -8.37 -10.06
C LEU A 38 -17.41 -9.68 -9.37
N ALA A 39 -16.43 -10.43 -9.90
CA ALA A 39 -15.94 -11.66 -9.25
C ALA A 39 -15.27 -11.36 -7.90
N ALA A 40 -14.56 -10.23 -7.76
CA ALA A 40 -13.99 -9.80 -6.48
C ALA A 40 -15.09 -9.49 -5.46
N VAL A 41 -16.12 -8.75 -5.85
CA VAL A 41 -17.30 -8.47 -5.00
C VAL A 41 -17.96 -9.77 -4.58
N PHE A 42 -18.28 -10.64 -5.55
CA PHE A 42 -18.93 -11.92 -5.27
C PHE A 42 -18.13 -12.78 -4.30
N THR A 43 -16.85 -13.02 -4.59
CA THR A 43 -16.01 -13.93 -3.78
C THR A 43 -15.72 -13.40 -2.38
N ARG A 44 -15.75 -12.09 -2.14
CA ARG A 44 -15.50 -11.49 -0.82
C ARG A 44 -16.78 -11.36 0.02
N LEU A 45 -17.93 -11.12 -0.62
CA LEU A 45 -19.19 -10.89 0.09
C LEU A 45 -20.09 -12.13 0.17
N TYR A 46 -19.98 -13.07 -0.77
CA TYR A 46 -20.81 -14.27 -0.77
C TYR A 46 -20.56 -15.13 0.48
N LEU A 47 -21.63 -15.44 1.23
CA LEU A 47 -21.58 -16.20 2.48
C LEU A 47 -20.49 -15.68 3.44
N LEU A 48 -20.45 -14.40 3.70
CA LEU A 48 -19.45 -13.78 4.58
C LEU A 48 -19.75 -14.08 6.05
N GLU A 49 -21.01 -14.23 6.44
CA GLU A 49 -21.48 -14.44 7.80
C GLU A 49 -21.26 -15.85 8.35
N PRO A 50 -21.60 -16.97 7.64
CA PRO A 50 -21.77 -18.28 8.24
C PRO A 50 -20.54 -18.91 8.87
N ARG A 51 -19.35 -18.35 8.60
CA ARG A 51 -18.11 -18.88 9.17
C ARG A 51 -17.96 -18.45 10.62
N VAL A 52 -17.72 -19.40 11.52
CA VAL A 52 -17.37 -19.10 12.92
C VAL A 52 -16.12 -18.21 13.00
N MET A 53 -16.12 -17.25 13.90
CA MET A 53 -14.96 -16.40 14.15
C MET A 53 -13.82 -17.21 14.77
N SER A 54 -12.62 -17.02 14.27
CA SER A 54 -11.41 -17.61 14.85
C SER A 54 -10.94 -16.79 16.05
N HIS A 55 -9.99 -17.34 16.81
CA HIS A 55 -9.44 -16.69 17.99
C HIS A 55 -8.94 -15.25 17.72
N ASP A 56 -8.12 -15.06 16.70
CA ASP A 56 -7.58 -13.75 16.36
C ASP A 56 -8.68 -12.76 15.91
N GLU A 57 -9.64 -13.25 15.12
CA GLU A 57 -10.77 -12.47 14.64
C GLU A 57 -11.64 -11.99 15.80
N THR A 58 -11.89 -12.87 16.77
CA THR A 58 -12.69 -12.57 17.96
C THR A 58 -12.09 -11.43 18.78
N SER A 59 -10.77 -11.43 18.97
CA SER A 59 -10.09 -10.36 19.71
C SER A 59 -10.28 -9.00 19.04
N HIS A 60 -10.06 -8.93 17.72
CA HIS A 60 -10.24 -7.68 16.97
C HIS A 60 -11.70 -7.20 16.95
N VAL A 61 -12.65 -8.11 16.81
CA VAL A 61 -14.08 -7.82 16.83
C VAL A 61 -14.51 -7.34 18.20
N TYR A 62 -14.08 -8.00 19.27
CA TYR A 62 -14.42 -7.66 20.64
C TYR A 62 -13.96 -6.23 21.02
N PHE A 63 -12.71 -5.88 20.77
CA PHE A 63 -12.21 -4.54 21.03
C PHE A 63 -12.86 -3.47 20.16
N SER A 64 -13.21 -3.79 18.91
CA SER A 64 -13.99 -2.88 18.07
C SER A 64 -15.40 -2.66 18.61
N TRP A 65 -16.02 -3.71 19.17
CA TRP A 65 -17.33 -3.64 19.79
C TRP A 65 -17.30 -2.82 21.08
N LEU A 66 -16.27 -2.97 21.92
CA LEU A 66 -16.10 -2.12 23.12
C LEU A 66 -16.00 -0.65 22.72
N LEU A 67 -15.24 -0.33 21.68
CA LEU A 67 -15.15 1.04 21.17
C LEU A 67 -16.51 1.54 20.68
N TYR A 68 -17.26 0.75 19.91
CA TYR A 68 -18.61 1.06 19.45
C TYR A 68 -19.57 1.32 20.62
N ARG A 69 -19.44 0.55 21.72
CA ARG A 69 -20.26 0.70 22.94
C ARG A 69 -19.84 1.90 23.83
N GLY A 70 -18.89 2.70 23.38
CA GLY A 70 -18.44 3.90 24.11
C GLY A 70 -17.49 3.62 25.28
N GLN A 71 -16.93 2.41 25.38
CA GLN A 71 -15.98 2.05 26.43
C GLN A 71 -14.54 2.53 26.14
N GLY A 72 -14.36 3.25 25.04
CA GLY A 72 -13.07 3.80 24.64
C GLY A 72 -12.16 2.81 23.90
N TYR A 73 -11.00 3.31 23.50
CA TYR A 73 -9.93 2.53 22.88
C TYR A 73 -8.70 2.54 23.77
N SER A 74 -8.19 1.35 24.10
CA SER A 74 -6.90 1.19 24.74
C SER A 74 -5.92 0.52 23.77
N HIS A 75 -4.78 1.15 23.54
CA HIS A 75 -3.75 0.59 22.67
C HIS A 75 -3.07 -0.60 23.38
N ASP A 76 -3.08 -1.74 22.70
CA ASP A 76 -2.31 -2.92 23.06
C ASP A 76 -1.42 -3.32 21.87
N PRO A 77 -0.09 -3.41 22.04
CA PRO A 77 0.82 -3.82 20.97
C PRO A 77 0.48 -5.18 20.35
N ILE A 78 -0.13 -6.09 21.10
CA ILE A 78 -0.53 -7.43 20.62
C ILE A 78 -1.63 -7.33 19.56
N THR A 79 -2.51 -6.33 19.68
CA THR A 79 -3.65 -6.14 18.77
C THR A 79 -3.36 -5.18 17.62
N HIS A 80 -2.14 -4.67 17.53
CA HIS A 80 -1.69 -3.73 16.50
C HIS A 80 -2.29 -2.31 16.60
N GLY A 81 -2.36 -1.57 15.50
CA GLY A 81 -2.75 -0.16 15.49
C GLY A 81 -4.26 0.09 15.53
N PRO A 82 -4.66 1.34 15.78
CA PRO A 82 -6.05 1.73 16.01
C PRO A 82 -6.96 1.70 14.79
N PHE A 83 -6.41 1.74 13.57
CA PHE A 83 -7.21 1.91 12.34
C PHE A 83 -8.31 0.84 12.19
N GLN A 84 -7.97 -0.42 12.38
CA GLN A 84 -8.91 -1.53 12.23
C GLN A 84 -10.08 -1.41 13.22
N PHE A 85 -9.80 -1.07 14.48
CA PHE A 85 -10.83 -0.97 15.51
C PHE A 85 -11.83 0.13 15.18
N HIS A 86 -11.36 1.28 14.71
CA HIS A 86 -12.21 2.41 14.35
C HIS A 86 -13.06 2.15 13.12
N ILE A 87 -12.50 1.51 12.08
CA ILE A 87 -13.28 1.23 10.86
C ILE A 87 -14.32 0.13 11.08
N VAL A 88 -14.04 -0.85 11.94
CA VAL A 88 -15.02 -1.88 12.32
C VAL A 88 -16.10 -1.27 13.25
N ALA A 89 -15.72 -0.45 14.23
CA ALA A 89 -16.68 0.27 15.07
C ALA A 89 -17.59 1.19 14.23
N LEU A 90 -17.04 1.85 13.21
CA LEU A 90 -17.83 2.64 12.25
C LEU A 90 -18.82 1.74 11.48
N SER A 91 -18.40 0.54 11.06
CA SER A 91 -19.30 -0.41 10.41
C SER A 91 -20.45 -0.82 11.33
N TYR A 92 -20.18 -1.05 12.60
CA TYR A 92 -21.23 -1.32 13.60
C TYR A 92 -22.19 -0.16 13.79
N LEU A 93 -21.67 1.07 13.81
CA LEU A 93 -22.49 2.26 13.93
C LEU A 93 -23.46 2.42 12.73
N LEU A 94 -23.02 2.07 11.52
CA LEU A 94 -23.80 2.23 10.30
C LEU A 94 -24.79 1.09 10.03
N PHE A 95 -24.43 -0.14 10.41
CA PHE A 95 -25.12 -1.35 9.96
C PHE A 95 -25.55 -2.29 11.09
N GLY A 96 -25.24 -1.94 12.36
CA GLY A 96 -25.48 -2.79 13.53
C GLY A 96 -24.32 -3.77 13.79
N ASP A 97 -24.24 -4.29 15.02
CA ASP A 97 -23.16 -5.12 15.53
C ASP A 97 -23.45 -6.62 15.33
N ASN A 98 -22.90 -7.18 14.27
CA ASN A 98 -22.96 -8.61 13.95
C ASN A 98 -21.71 -9.08 13.18
N ASP A 99 -21.58 -10.39 12.99
CA ASP A 99 -20.42 -11.02 12.34
C ASP A 99 -20.22 -10.56 10.90
N LEU A 100 -21.33 -10.33 10.17
CA LEU A 100 -21.29 -9.83 8.80
C LEU A 100 -20.68 -8.41 8.77
N THR A 101 -21.24 -7.51 9.59
CA THR A 101 -20.85 -6.10 9.60
C THR A 101 -19.41 -5.91 10.10
N ALA A 102 -18.93 -6.79 11.00
CA ALA A 102 -17.53 -6.81 11.39
C ALA A 102 -16.59 -7.05 10.20
N ARG A 103 -16.96 -7.93 9.26
CA ARG A 103 -16.13 -8.35 8.12
C ARG A 103 -16.24 -7.44 6.89
N ILE A 104 -17.30 -6.63 6.79
CA ILE A 104 -17.51 -5.72 5.66
C ILE A 104 -16.28 -4.83 5.38
N PRO A 105 -15.65 -4.15 6.36
CA PRO A 105 -14.49 -3.31 6.07
C PRO A 105 -13.34 -4.08 5.40
N ALA A 106 -12.96 -5.26 5.91
CA ALA A 106 -11.92 -6.09 5.32
C ALA A 106 -12.28 -6.52 3.88
N ALA A 107 -13.55 -6.89 3.65
CA ALA A 107 -14.03 -7.28 2.33
C ALA A 107 -13.94 -6.12 1.32
N LEU A 108 -14.36 -4.92 1.71
CA LEU A 108 -14.30 -3.73 0.86
C LEU A 108 -12.85 -3.35 0.52
N PHE A 109 -11.94 -3.40 1.49
CA PHE A 109 -10.52 -3.12 1.26
C PHE A 109 -9.86 -4.17 0.36
N SER A 110 -10.22 -5.44 0.52
CA SER A 110 -9.74 -6.51 -0.37
C SER A 110 -10.26 -6.34 -1.81
N ILE A 111 -11.52 -5.94 -1.99
CA ILE A 111 -12.08 -5.59 -3.32
C ILE A 111 -11.31 -4.40 -3.91
N ALA A 112 -11.07 -3.36 -3.11
CA ALA A 112 -10.31 -2.19 -3.53
C ALA A 112 -8.86 -2.55 -3.90
N THR A 113 -8.25 -3.54 -3.22
CA THR A 113 -6.91 -4.06 -3.57
C THR A 113 -6.92 -4.67 -4.97
N VAL A 114 -7.93 -5.47 -5.33
CA VAL A 114 -8.08 -5.98 -6.70
C VAL A 114 -8.28 -4.83 -7.70
N ALA A 115 -9.11 -3.84 -7.36
CA ALA A 115 -9.35 -2.67 -8.20
C ALA A 115 -8.07 -1.84 -8.42
N CYS A 116 -7.18 -1.76 -7.42
CA CYS A 116 -5.89 -1.06 -7.53
C CYS A 116 -4.98 -1.62 -8.63
N ALA A 117 -5.16 -2.85 -9.11
CA ALA A 117 -4.42 -3.38 -10.25
C ALA A 117 -4.55 -2.49 -11.49
N TRP A 118 -5.70 -1.83 -11.67
CA TRP A 118 -5.93 -0.87 -12.76
C TRP A 118 -5.01 0.34 -12.73
N LEU A 119 -4.63 0.81 -11.55
CA LEU A 119 -3.71 1.95 -11.39
C LEU A 119 -2.33 1.65 -11.96
N PHE A 120 -1.95 0.37 -11.99
CA PHE A 120 -0.66 -0.10 -12.53
C PHE A 120 -0.67 -0.40 -14.02
N ARG A 121 -1.82 -0.25 -14.71
CA ARG A 121 -1.98 -0.48 -16.15
C ARG A 121 -0.93 0.28 -16.98
N ARG A 122 -0.57 1.48 -16.57
CA ARG A 122 0.46 2.28 -17.23
C ARG A 122 1.84 1.64 -17.19
N TYR A 123 2.15 0.90 -16.11
CA TYR A 123 3.46 0.28 -15.90
C TYR A 123 3.51 -1.17 -16.40
N LEU A 124 2.43 -1.90 -16.21
CA LEU A 124 2.33 -3.32 -16.57
C LEU A 124 1.74 -3.55 -17.96
N GLY A 125 1.22 -2.50 -18.60
CA GLY A 125 0.42 -2.64 -19.82
C GLY A 125 -0.96 -3.26 -19.52
N LYS A 126 -1.78 -3.40 -20.57
CA LYS A 126 -3.18 -3.87 -20.47
C LYS A 126 -3.26 -5.31 -19.95
N ILE A 127 -2.52 -6.21 -20.58
CA ILE A 127 -2.50 -7.64 -20.20
C ILE A 127 -1.91 -7.82 -18.80
N GLY A 128 -0.82 -7.11 -18.50
CA GLY A 128 -0.18 -7.18 -17.20
C GLY A 128 -1.09 -6.70 -16.06
N ALA A 129 -1.87 -5.64 -16.27
CA ALA A 129 -2.83 -5.17 -15.26
C ALA A 129 -4.00 -6.17 -15.05
N LEU A 130 -4.52 -6.77 -16.13
CA LEU A 130 -5.53 -7.83 -16.04
C LEU A 130 -4.99 -9.06 -15.32
N ALA A 131 -3.77 -9.49 -15.66
CA ALA A 131 -3.12 -10.61 -15.00
C ALA A 131 -2.86 -10.34 -13.51
N ALA A 132 -2.38 -9.14 -13.15
CA ALA A 132 -2.22 -8.73 -11.77
C ALA A 132 -3.55 -8.72 -11.00
N GLY A 133 -4.61 -8.16 -11.61
CA GLY A 133 -5.96 -8.20 -11.04
C GLY A 133 -6.47 -9.62 -10.83
N LEU A 134 -6.25 -10.52 -11.79
CA LEU A 134 -6.62 -11.93 -11.68
C LEU A 134 -5.82 -12.63 -10.56
N MET A 135 -4.51 -12.40 -10.47
CA MET A 135 -3.68 -12.97 -9.41
C MET A 135 -4.13 -12.49 -8.02
N LEU A 136 -4.46 -11.20 -7.86
CA LEU A 136 -5.02 -10.67 -6.61
C LEU A 136 -6.41 -11.23 -6.31
N LEU A 137 -7.23 -11.48 -7.35
CA LEU A 137 -8.55 -12.08 -7.20
C LEU A 137 -8.49 -13.50 -6.63
N ILE A 138 -7.63 -14.37 -7.23
CA ILE A 138 -7.54 -15.80 -6.90
C ILE A 138 -6.52 -16.12 -5.82
N SER A 139 -5.69 -15.14 -5.39
CA SER A 139 -4.70 -15.37 -4.33
C SER A 139 -5.36 -15.88 -3.06
N PRO A 140 -4.99 -17.07 -2.55
CA PRO A 140 -5.56 -17.61 -1.31
C PRO A 140 -5.36 -16.67 -0.13
N PHE A 141 -4.19 -16.03 -0.04
CA PHE A 141 -3.86 -15.06 1.01
C PHE A 141 -4.80 -13.83 0.97
N ILE A 142 -4.90 -13.18 -0.19
CA ILE A 142 -5.74 -11.98 -0.36
C ILE A 142 -7.23 -12.31 -0.18
N LEU A 143 -7.66 -13.49 -0.66
CA LEU A 143 -9.04 -13.93 -0.51
C LEU A 143 -9.38 -14.26 0.95
N TYR A 144 -8.50 -14.96 1.65
CA TYR A 144 -8.69 -15.35 3.05
C TYR A 144 -8.78 -14.12 3.94
N TYR A 145 -7.76 -13.24 3.92
CA TYR A 145 -7.74 -12.03 4.76
C TYR A 145 -8.74 -10.97 4.32
N GLY A 146 -9.19 -10.98 3.07
CA GLY A 146 -10.30 -10.17 2.60
C GLY A 146 -11.68 -10.61 3.12
N ARG A 147 -11.76 -11.71 3.87
CA ARG A 147 -12.99 -12.23 4.49
C ARG A 147 -12.82 -12.44 5.99
N TYR A 148 -11.83 -11.80 6.57
CA TYR A 148 -11.35 -12.02 7.92
C TYR A 148 -11.07 -10.67 8.60
N VAL A 149 -11.50 -10.47 9.84
CA VAL A 149 -11.29 -9.20 10.54
C VAL A 149 -9.86 -9.13 11.06
N ARG A 150 -8.95 -8.76 10.15
CA ARG A 150 -7.52 -8.53 10.47
C ARG A 150 -6.91 -7.41 9.61
N ASN A 151 -5.77 -6.93 10.07
CA ASN A 151 -5.07 -5.78 9.49
C ASN A 151 -4.55 -6.01 8.05
N GLU A 152 -4.37 -7.25 7.63
CA GLU A 152 -3.75 -7.63 6.35
C GLU A 152 -4.47 -7.07 5.12
N ALA A 153 -5.81 -7.02 5.16
CA ALA A 153 -6.60 -6.46 4.05
C ALA A 153 -6.34 -4.95 3.86
N PHE A 154 -6.20 -4.22 4.96
CA PHE A 154 -5.92 -2.77 4.95
C PHE A 154 -4.49 -2.49 4.52
N VAL A 155 -3.51 -3.22 5.09
CA VAL A 155 -2.09 -3.13 4.76
C VAL A 155 -1.85 -3.38 3.27
N GLY A 156 -2.53 -4.39 2.69
CA GLY A 156 -2.42 -4.70 1.25
C GLY A 156 -2.80 -3.51 0.37
N LEU A 157 -3.93 -2.88 0.65
CA LEU A 157 -4.40 -1.71 -0.11
C LEU A 157 -3.45 -0.51 0.08
N PHE A 158 -3.08 -0.19 1.32
CA PHE A 158 -2.21 0.95 1.60
C PHE A 158 -0.83 0.77 0.96
N GLY A 159 -0.26 -0.44 1.00
CA GLY A 159 1.01 -0.75 0.34
C GLY A 159 0.94 -0.55 -1.18
N MET A 160 -0.13 -1.00 -1.83
CA MET A 160 -0.32 -0.79 -3.26
C MET A 160 -0.47 0.69 -3.63
N ILE A 161 -1.28 1.45 -2.89
CA ILE A 161 -1.44 2.89 -3.16
C ILE A 161 -0.14 3.64 -2.89
N THR A 162 0.60 3.29 -1.85
CA THR A 162 1.93 3.85 -1.56
C THR A 162 2.89 3.66 -2.74
N LEU A 163 3.01 2.43 -3.24
CA LEU A 163 3.85 2.13 -4.41
C LEU A 163 3.41 2.92 -5.64
N TRP A 164 2.11 2.93 -5.93
CA TRP A 164 1.56 3.70 -7.04
C TRP A 164 1.85 5.20 -6.90
N ALA A 165 1.67 5.77 -5.72
CA ALA A 165 1.93 7.19 -5.47
C ALA A 165 3.40 7.54 -5.68
N ILE A 166 4.34 6.70 -5.21
CA ILE A 166 5.77 6.87 -5.46
C ILE A 166 6.07 6.88 -6.96
N LEU A 167 5.60 5.87 -7.70
CA LEU A 167 5.84 5.76 -9.14
C LEU A 167 5.28 6.97 -9.90
N ARG A 168 4.06 7.39 -9.55
CA ARG A 168 3.41 8.56 -10.16
C ARG A 168 4.11 9.87 -9.83
N TYR A 169 4.58 10.04 -8.60
CA TYR A 169 5.36 11.22 -8.22
C TYR A 169 6.69 11.29 -8.98
N LEU A 170 7.43 10.18 -9.04
CA LEU A 170 8.70 10.10 -9.78
C LEU A 170 8.54 10.41 -11.28
N GLU A 171 7.36 10.14 -11.83
CA GLU A 171 7.04 10.39 -13.24
C GLU A 171 6.56 11.82 -13.50
N THR A 172 5.72 12.37 -12.64
CA THR A 172 4.98 13.61 -12.91
C THR A 172 5.45 14.80 -12.09
N GLY A 173 6.08 14.58 -10.93
CA GLY A 173 6.46 15.63 -9.98
C GLY A 173 5.28 16.37 -9.32
N ARG A 174 4.05 15.84 -9.41
CA ARG A 174 2.86 16.53 -8.87
C ARG A 174 2.68 16.26 -7.38
N ASP A 175 2.50 17.31 -6.59
CA ASP A 175 2.34 17.25 -5.13
C ASP A 175 1.15 16.41 -4.66
N MET A 176 0.11 16.28 -5.49
CA MET A 176 -1.04 15.41 -5.20
C MET A 176 -0.60 13.98 -4.86
N PHE A 177 0.44 13.45 -5.52
CA PHE A 177 0.93 12.09 -5.24
C PHE A 177 1.71 12.01 -3.92
N LEU A 178 2.32 13.12 -3.47
CA LEU A 178 2.88 13.20 -2.12
C LEU A 178 1.79 13.16 -1.05
N ASN A 179 0.64 13.81 -1.30
CA ASN A 179 -0.51 13.75 -0.40
C ASN A 179 -1.04 12.31 -0.28
N PHE A 180 -1.18 11.58 -1.41
CA PHE A 180 -1.55 10.16 -1.38
C PHE A 180 -0.51 9.32 -0.63
N LEU A 181 0.77 9.53 -0.89
CA LEU A 181 1.86 8.85 -0.20
C LEU A 181 1.78 9.09 1.31
N THR A 182 1.68 10.34 1.74
CA THR A 182 1.59 10.70 3.16
C THR A 182 0.36 10.07 3.81
N LEU A 183 -0.82 10.21 3.18
CA LEU A 183 -2.06 9.64 3.69
C LEU A 183 -1.96 8.13 3.87
N THR A 184 -1.50 7.41 2.85
CA THR A 184 -1.43 5.94 2.92
C THR A 184 -0.35 5.46 3.88
N MET A 185 0.77 6.17 4.01
CA MET A 185 1.77 5.85 5.03
C MET A 185 1.24 6.06 6.44
N VAL A 186 0.58 7.19 6.73
CA VAL A 186 -0.04 7.45 8.05
C VAL A 186 -1.06 6.35 8.37
N LEU A 187 -1.97 6.04 7.43
CA LEU A 187 -2.96 4.97 7.61
C LEU A 187 -2.29 3.60 7.82
N HIS A 188 -1.18 3.33 7.15
CA HIS A 188 -0.43 2.10 7.33
C HIS A 188 0.21 2.01 8.73
N PHE A 189 0.82 3.10 9.22
CA PHE A 189 1.38 3.17 10.58
C PHE A 189 0.30 3.03 11.67
N THR A 190 -0.91 3.52 11.41
CA THR A 190 -2.05 3.33 12.34
C THR A 190 -2.70 1.95 12.21
N THR A 191 -2.24 1.10 11.29
CA THR A 191 -2.81 -0.22 11.06
C THR A 191 -1.94 -1.33 11.65
N LYS A 192 -0.66 -1.39 11.28
CA LYS A 192 0.23 -2.50 11.68
C LYS A 192 1.70 -2.11 11.65
N GLU A 193 2.50 -2.72 12.51
CA GLU A 193 3.96 -2.49 12.64
C GLU A 193 4.72 -2.89 11.38
N THR A 194 4.15 -3.74 10.52
CA THR A 194 4.72 -4.04 9.19
C THR A 194 4.93 -2.79 8.33
N SER A 195 4.29 -1.66 8.67
CA SER A 195 4.51 -0.35 8.05
C SER A 195 5.99 0.06 8.05
N PHE A 196 6.76 -0.28 9.09
CA PHE A 196 8.19 -0.04 9.12
C PHE A 196 8.94 -0.78 8.00
N ILE A 197 8.54 -2.03 7.70
CA ILE A 197 9.13 -2.83 6.62
C ILE A 197 8.82 -2.21 5.26
N TYR A 198 7.55 -1.85 5.01
CA TYR A 198 7.13 -1.20 3.75
C TYR A 198 7.82 0.16 3.58
N THR A 199 7.96 0.93 4.66
CA THR A 199 8.69 2.20 4.64
C THR A 199 10.16 1.99 4.32
N ALA A 200 10.82 1.01 4.95
CA ALA A 200 12.21 0.68 4.66
C ALA A 200 12.40 0.26 3.19
N GLN A 201 11.51 -0.58 2.66
CA GLN A 201 11.54 -0.98 1.24
C GLN A 201 11.36 0.23 0.30
N ALA A 202 10.43 1.13 0.61
CA ALA A 202 10.21 2.36 -0.16
C ALA A 202 11.45 3.27 -0.12
N LEU A 203 12.06 3.45 1.06
CA LEU A 203 13.27 4.25 1.22
C LEU A 203 14.48 3.64 0.50
N LEU A 204 14.65 2.32 0.54
CA LEU A 204 15.70 1.62 -0.21
C LEU A 204 15.50 1.80 -1.73
N PHE A 205 14.29 1.64 -2.22
CA PHE A 205 13.96 1.87 -3.63
C PHE A 205 14.24 3.30 -4.06
N LEU A 206 13.78 4.29 -3.29
CA LEU A 206 14.02 5.70 -3.57
C LEU A 206 15.51 6.06 -3.43
N GLY A 207 16.21 5.48 -2.45
CA GLY A 207 17.65 5.63 -2.27
C GLY A 207 18.42 5.10 -3.48
N PHE A 208 18.06 3.93 -4.00
CA PHE A 208 18.64 3.39 -5.21
C PHE A 208 18.44 4.32 -6.42
N ILE A 209 17.21 4.79 -6.63
CA ILE A 209 16.91 5.75 -7.73
C ILE A 209 17.68 7.05 -7.54
N PHE A 210 17.79 7.53 -6.31
CA PHE A 210 18.54 8.74 -6.00
C PHE A 210 20.02 8.58 -6.35
N VAL A 211 20.67 7.51 -5.90
CA VAL A 211 22.07 7.20 -6.21
C VAL A 211 22.26 7.05 -7.72
N TYR A 212 21.38 6.29 -8.39
CA TYR A 212 21.43 6.11 -9.82
C TYR A 212 21.36 7.47 -10.56
N ARG A 213 20.44 8.34 -10.18
CA ARG A 213 20.32 9.69 -10.78
C ARG A 213 21.52 10.57 -10.46
N LEU A 214 22.07 10.47 -9.26
CA LEU A 214 23.25 11.23 -8.82
C LEU A 214 24.48 10.86 -9.67
N VAL A 215 24.63 9.58 -10.01
CA VAL A 215 25.77 9.06 -10.79
C VAL A 215 25.60 9.34 -12.28
N THR A 216 24.41 9.14 -12.82
CA THR A 216 24.17 9.14 -14.28
C THR A 216 23.81 10.52 -14.84
N ARG A 217 23.29 11.43 -14.02
CA ARG A 217 22.86 12.75 -14.48
C ARG A 217 24.06 13.68 -14.71
N SER A 218 24.06 14.36 -15.85
CA SER A 218 25.04 15.43 -16.11
C SER A 218 24.74 16.65 -15.22
N TRP A 219 25.75 17.11 -14.51
CA TRP A 219 25.68 18.32 -13.67
C TRP A 219 26.16 19.51 -14.46
N LYS A 220 25.43 20.62 -14.42
CA LYS A 220 25.85 21.88 -15.06
C LYS A 220 27.19 22.38 -14.53
N ILE A 221 27.50 22.11 -13.27
CA ILE A 221 28.76 22.49 -12.61
C ILE A 221 29.37 21.20 -12.00
N PRO A 222 30.42 20.61 -12.60
CA PRO A 222 31.03 19.38 -12.10
C PRO A 222 31.50 19.47 -10.65
N LYS A 223 32.05 20.60 -10.24
CA LYS A 223 32.51 20.83 -8.85
C LYS A 223 31.38 20.75 -7.83
N ALA A 224 30.18 21.21 -8.17
CA ALA A 224 29.01 21.10 -7.31
C ALA A 224 28.60 19.64 -7.04
N ARG A 225 28.79 18.74 -8.01
CA ARG A 225 28.55 17.30 -7.82
C ARG A 225 29.46 16.71 -6.74
N TYR A 226 30.76 16.97 -6.82
CA TYR A 226 31.71 16.46 -5.84
C TYR A 226 31.47 17.03 -4.45
N GLN A 227 31.17 18.32 -4.35
CA GLN A 227 30.81 18.97 -3.09
C GLN A 227 29.55 18.35 -2.47
N PHE A 228 28.51 18.12 -3.28
CA PHE A 228 27.26 17.49 -2.82
C PHE A 228 27.48 16.06 -2.33
N ILE A 229 28.25 15.24 -3.06
CA ILE A 229 28.61 13.87 -2.66
C ILE A 229 29.41 13.90 -1.35
N ALA A 230 30.39 14.79 -1.23
CA ALA A 230 31.20 14.93 0.00
C ALA A 230 30.31 15.30 1.20
N MET A 231 29.38 16.25 1.04
CA MET A 231 28.44 16.63 2.09
C MET A 231 27.52 15.46 2.50
N LEU A 232 27.04 14.66 1.55
CA LEU A 232 26.24 13.47 1.85
C LEU A 232 27.04 12.43 2.65
N ILE A 233 28.30 12.20 2.27
CA ILE A 233 29.18 11.28 3.00
C ILE A 233 29.41 11.78 4.42
N ILE A 234 29.73 13.07 4.60
CA ILE A 234 29.90 13.67 5.92
C ILE A 234 28.61 13.55 6.75
N ALA A 235 27.45 13.87 6.17
CA ALA A 235 26.17 13.72 6.85
C ALA A 235 25.89 12.27 7.29
N ALA A 236 26.21 11.29 6.42
CA ALA A 236 26.06 9.88 6.76
C ALA A 236 26.98 9.47 7.92
N PHE A 237 28.25 9.90 7.91
CA PHE A 237 29.18 9.66 9.01
C PHE A 237 28.71 10.30 10.32
N LEU A 238 28.21 11.53 10.27
CA LEU A 238 27.67 12.18 11.47
C LEU A 238 26.45 11.47 12.03
N LEU A 239 25.55 10.99 11.16
CA LEU A 239 24.37 10.21 11.59
C LEU A 239 24.77 8.87 12.23
N VAL A 240 25.70 8.16 11.62
CA VAL A 240 26.21 6.88 12.18
C VAL A 240 26.93 7.12 13.50
N GLY A 241 27.75 8.19 13.57
CA GLY A 241 28.43 8.59 14.80
C GLY A 241 27.43 8.95 15.92
N ALA A 242 26.42 9.75 15.63
CA ALA A 242 25.38 10.11 16.57
C ALA A 242 24.61 8.89 17.07
N ALA A 243 24.25 7.95 16.18
CA ALA A 243 23.59 6.69 16.54
C ALA A 243 24.49 5.79 17.41
N GLY A 244 25.80 5.76 17.14
CA GLY A 244 26.77 5.05 17.95
C GLY A 244 26.90 5.62 19.36
N VAL A 245 27.00 6.93 19.49
CA VAL A 245 27.06 7.62 20.79
C VAL A 245 25.79 7.41 21.58
N SER A 246 24.62 7.48 20.93
CA SER A 246 23.31 7.24 21.58
C SER A 246 23.22 5.83 22.17
N ARG A 247 23.69 4.81 21.46
CA ARG A 247 23.74 3.43 21.99
C ARG A 247 24.67 3.27 23.16
N LEU A 248 25.88 3.83 23.09
CA LEU A 248 26.84 3.77 24.19
C LEU A 248 26.29 4.48 25.44
N SER A 249 25.58 5.59 25.28
CA SER A 249 24.94 6.30 26.39
C SER A 249 23.81 5.48 27.04
N ALA A 250 23.04 4.72 26.22
CA ALA A 250 21.98 3.83 26.71
C ALA A 250 22.56 2.66 27.53
N ASP A 251 23.62 2.00 27.03
CA ASP A 251 24.30 0.90 27.71
C ASP A 251 24.90 1.34 29.06
N VAL A 252 25.48 2.55 29.13
CA VAL A 252 26.02 3.10 30.38
C VAL A 252 24.90 3.37 31.40
N SER A 253 23.76 3.86 30.97
CA SER A 253 22.60 4.11 31.86
C SER A 253 21.98 2.83 32.40
N GLU A 254 21.91 1.77 31.61
CA GLU A 254 21.45 0.45 32.06
C GLU A 254 22.42 -0.19 33.07
N THR A 255 23.71 -0.07 32.84
CA THR A 255 24.75 -0.60 33.75
C THR A 255 24.72 0.09 35.13
N GLN A 256 24.36 1.38 35.16
CA GLN A 256 24.23 2.13 36.41
C GLN A 256 22.90 1.91 37.15
N ALA A 257 21.88 1.37 36.47
CA ALA A 257 20.56 1.14 37.04
C ALA A 257 20.38 -0.23 37.73
N VAL A 258 21.42 -1.12 37.70
CA VAL A 258 21.37 -2.38 38.46
C VAL A 258 21.68 -2.09 39.94
N PRO A 259 20.69 -2.16 40.86
CA PRO A 259 20.95 -2.05 42.29
C PRO A 259 21.86 -3.20 42.69
N ALA A 260 22.90 -2.91 43.46
CA ALA A 260 23.67 -3.95 44.14
C ALA A 260 22.68 -4.78 44.99
N ALA A 261 22.46 -6.02 44.59
CA ALA A 261 21.67 -6.96 45.38
C ALA A 261 22.35 -7.13 46.74
N VAL A 262 21.68 -6.70 47.79
CA VAL A 262 22.01 -6.98 49.18
C VAL A 262 21.33 -8.31 49.56
#